data_58b3a5e37e54816e4a2c948992f17f11
#
_entry.id   58b3a5e37e54816e4a2c948992f17f11
#
_cell.length_a   1.000
_cell.length_b   1.000
_cell.length_c   1.000
_cell.angle_alpha   90.00
_cell.angle_beta   90.00
_cell.angle_gamma   90.00
#
_symmetry.space_group_name_H-M   'P 1'
#
loop_
_entity.id
_entity.type
_entity.pdbx_description
1 polymer ?
#
loop_
_entity_poly.entity_id
_entity_poly.type
_entity_poly.pdbx_seq_one_letter_code
_entity_poly.pdbx_strand_id
1 'polypeptide(L)'
;GKLRPLGIPTMKDRAMQALYLMALDPIAETTGDSHSYGFRRHRCTHDAIEQCYIVLSRSVAPEWILEGDIKGCFDHISHAWLINNIPMDKEILRKWLECGYVFNGELFPTEEGTPQGGIISPTLANMALDGLQDLLEKSVKKYQVNYKKIVPKIHLVRYADDFIVTAKDKETIEQVILPLVRKFLAERGLTLSEEKTKITHI
;
A
#
# COMPACT_ATOMS: atom_id res chain seq x y z
N GLY A 1 -23.65 -7.49 4.88
CA GLY A 1 -22.24 -7.11 4.67
C GLY A 1 -21.38 -8.39 4.61
N LYS A 2 -20.34 -8.38 3.83
CA LYS A 2 -19.40 -9.52 3.74
C LYS A 2 -18.63 -9.64 5.06
N LEU A 3 -18.72 -10.77 5.73
CA LEU A 3 -17.94 -11.04 6.94
C LEU A 3 -16.47 -11.20 6.55
N ARG A 4 -15.57 -10.54 7.31
CA ARG A 4 -14.12 -10.75 7.20
C ARG A 4 -13.68 -11.63 8.36
N PRO A 5 -13.05 -12.80 8.11
CA PRO A 5 -12.49 -13.61 9.18
C PRO A 5 -11.36 -12.85 9.86
N LEU A 6 -11.41 -12.74 11.18
CA LEU A 6 -10.35 -12.16 11.98
C LEU A 6 -9.54 -13.29 12.62
N GLY A 7 -8.29 -13.43 12.22
CA GLY A 7 -7.36 -14.38 12.82
C GLY A 7 -6.77 -13.83 14.12
N ILE A 8 -6.95 -14.54 15.24
CA ILE A 8 -6.39 -14.14 16.53
C ILE A 8 -5.16 -15.01 16.80
N PRO A 9 -3.92 -14.46 16.69
CA PRO A 9 -2.71 -15.20 17.02
C PRO A 9 -2.66 -15.59 18.50
N THR A 10 -1.96 -16.68 18.80
CA THR A 10 -1.71 -17.07 20.20
C THR A 10 -0.96 -15.96 20.96
N MET A 11 -1.06 -15.96 22.28
CA MET A 11 -0.34 -14.95 23.09
C MET A 11 1.18 -15.00 22.87
N LYS A 12 1.72 -16.20 22.66
CA LYS A 12 3.14 -16.38 22.32
C LYS A 12 3.49 -15.74 20.98
N ASP A 13 2.69 -16.00 19.95
CA ASP A 13 2.92 -15.41 18.61
C ASP A 13 2.77 -13.90 18.64
N ARG A 14 1.78 -13.38 19.38
CA ARG A 14 1.61 -11.93 19.57
C ARG A 14 2.83 -11.29 20.20
N ALA A 15 3.39 -11.89 21.26
CA ALA A 15 4.60 -11.41 21.91
C ALA A 15 5.82 -11.47 20.97
N MET A 16 5.98 -12.56 20.24
CA MET A 16 7.04 -12.72 19.26
C MET A 16 6.91 -11.72 18.10
N GLN A 17 5.72 -11.54 17.54
CA GLN A 17 5.47 -10.55 16.49
C GLN A 17 5.76 -9.13 16.99
N ALA A 18 5.39 -8.80 18.22
CA ALA A 18 5.69 -7.50 18.81
C ALA A 18 7.21 -7.28 18.95
N LEU A 19 7.96 -8.29 19.37
CA LEU A 19 9.42 -8.22 19.48
C LEU A 19 10.09 -7.96 18.12
N TYR A 20 9.69 -8.71 17.08
CA TYR A 20 10.20 -8.50 15.72
C TYR A 20 9.78 -7.16 15.14
N LEU A 21 8.56 -6.70 15.45
CA LEU A 21 8.09 -5.39 15.04
C LEU A 21 8.95 -4.25 15.61
N MET A 22 9.43 -4.37 16.86
CA MET A 22 10.31 -3.36 17.46
C MET A 22 11.61 -3.16 16.64
N ALA A 23 12.11 -4.21 15.99
CA ALA A 23 13.28 -4.14 15.12
C ALA A 23 12.93 -3.69 13.69
N LEU A 24 11.77 -4.10 13.18
CA LEU A 24 11.34 -3.84 11.81
C LEU A 24 10.78 -2.42 11.63
N ASP A 25 10.10 -1.89 12.64
CA ASP A 25 9.40 -0.61 12.60
C ASP A 25 10.30 0.59 12.25
N PRO A 26 11.52 0.74 12.83
CA PRO A 26 12.45 1.79 12.42
C PRO A 26 12.87 1.69 10.95
N ILE A 27 13.02 0.47 10.42
CA ILE A 27 13.37 0.23 9.02
C ILE A 27 12.19 0.66 8.14
N ALA A 28 10.99 0.16 8.46
CA ALA A 28 9.77 0.49 7.73
C ALA A 28 9.50 2.01 7.72
N GLU A 29 9.73 2.70 8.84
CA GLU A 29 9.52 4.15 8.93
C GLU A 29 10.54 4.95 8.12
N THR A 30 11.80 4.50 8.07
CA THR A 30 12.87 5.22 7.34
C THR A 30 12.88 4.94 5.84
N THR A 31 12.37 3.79 5.41
CA THR A 31 12.33 3.39 3.99
C THR A 31 10.96 3.57 3.35
N GLY A 32 9.92 3.77 4.16
CA GLY A 32 8.54 3.89 3.70
C GLY A 32 8.26 5.17 2.94
N ASP A 33 7.25 5.13 2.08
CA ASP A 33 6.76 6.27 1.33
C ASP A 33 6.40 7.44 2.27
N SER A 34 6.85 8.65 1.95
CA SER A 34 6.67 9.84 2.82
C SER A 34 5.20 10.21 3.01
N HIS A 35 4.36 10.01 1.98
CA HIS A 35 2.93 10.31 1.99
C HIS A 35 2.06 9.04 2.19
N SER A 36 2.59 8.08 2.95
CA SER A 36 1.85 6.92 3.46
C SER A 36 1.55 7.11 4.94
N TYR A 37 0.30 6.96 5.35
CA TYR A 37 -0.18 7.35 6.69
C TYR A 37 -0.80 6.21 7.50
N GLY A 38 -1.52 5.29 6.86
CA GLY A 38 -2.20 4.20 7.54
C GLY A 38 -1.25 3.25 8.26
N PHE A 39 -1.60 2.83 9.46
CA PHE A 39 -0.84 1.89 10.31
C PHE A 39 0.59 2.31 10.67
N ARG A 40 0.93 3.58 10.55
CA ARG A 40 2.23 4.12 10.92
C ARG A 40 2.14 4.89 12.24
N ARG A 41 3.19 4.78 13.06
CA ARG A 41 3.25 5.50 14.33
C ARG A 41 3.27 7.01 14.11
N HIS A 42 2.58 7.73 14.97
CA HIS A 42 2.49 9.19 14.94
C HIS A 42 1.93 9.78 13.64
N ARG A 43 1.21 8.98 12.85
CA ARG A 43 0.47 9.41 11.68
C ARG A 43 -1.00 9.04 11.81
N CYS A 44 -1.86 9.90 11.35
CA CYS A 44 -3.31 9.70 11.44
C CYS A 44 -4.02 10.08 10.15
N THR A 45 -5.34 9.92 10.12
CA THR A 45 -6.17 10.29 8.96
C THR A 45 -6.14 11.77 8.67
N HIS A 46 -5.99 12.63 9.70
CA HIS A 46 -5.90 14.08 9.52
C HIS A 46 -4.66 14.48 8.73
N ASP A 47 -3.52 13.81 8.97
CA ASP A 47 -2.27 14.08 8.22
C ASP A 47 -2.44 13.74 6.72
N ALA A 48 -3.14 12.64 6.42
CA ALA A 48 -3.46 12.26 5.04
C ALA A 48 -4.39 13.28 4.38
N ILE A 49 -5.42 13.76 5.10
CA ILE A 49 -6.36 14.80 4.62
C ILE A 49 -5.62 16.14 4.43
N GLU A 50 -4.77 16.51 5.36
CA GLU A 50 -3.95 17.73 5.23
C GLU A 50 -3.05 17.66 3.99
N GLN A 51 -2.41 16.52 3.75
CA GLN A 51 -1.61 16.32 2.54
C GLN A 51 -2.45 16.39 1.26
N CYS A 52 -3.64 15.81 1.25
CA CYS A 52 -4.58 15.98 0.14
C CYS A 52 -4.90 17.46 -0.07
N TYR A 53 -5.20 18.21 0.99
CA TYR A 53 -5.46 19.65 0.91
C TYR A 53 -4.28 20.42 0.35
N ILE A 54 -3.06 20.15 0.82
CA ILE A 54 -1.83 20.79 0.32
C ILE A 54 -1.64 20.58 -1.18
N VAL A 55 -1.94 19.38 -1.67
CA VAL A 55 -1.77 19.01 -3.09
C VAL A 55 -2.87 19.62 -3.97
N LEU A 56 -4.11 19.66 -3.48
CA LEU A 56 -5.30 19.95 -4.30
C LEU A 56 -5.81 21.40 -4.20
N SER A 57 -5.47 22.15 -3.14
CA SER A 57 -6.07 23.48 -2.88
C SER A 57 -5.47 24.64 -3.66
N ARG A 58 -4.35 24.44 -4.35
CA ARG A 58 -3.64 25.55 -5.02
C ARG A 58 -4.21 25.83 -6.42
N SER A 59 -4.16 27.09 -6.87
CA SER A 59 -4.59 27.49 -8.22
C SER A 59 -3.84 26.80 -9.36
N VAL A 60 -2.68 26.22 -9.07
CA VAL A 60 -1.88 25.42 -10.00
C VAL A 60 -1.95 23.93 -9.64
N ALA A 61 -3.00 23.49 -8.93
CA ALA A 61 -3.18 22.09 -8.54
C ALA A 61 -3.28 21.16 -9.76
N PRO A 62 -3.11 19.85 -9.56
CA PRO A 62 -3.50 18.86 -10.55
C PRO A 62 -5.02 18.92 -10.80
N GLU A 63 -5.45 18.56 -12.00
CA GLU A 63 -6.86 18.62 -12.40
C GLU A 63 -7.53 17.25 -12.37
N TRP A 64 -6.75 16.18 -12.30
CA TRP A 64 -7.24 14.81 -12.34
C TRP A 64 -6.71 13.98 -11.18
N ILE A 65 -7.57 13.12 -10.65
CA ILE A 65 -7.27 12.19 -9.56
C ILE A 65 -7.62 10.76 -10.00
N LEU A 66 -6.70 9.83 -9.72
CA LEU A 66 -6.97 8.40 -9.65
C LEU A 66 -7.25 8.05 -8.18
N GLU A 67 -8.47 7.65 -7.85
CA GLU A 67 -8.82 7.01 -6.59
C GLU A 67 -8.61 5.51 -6.75
N GLY A 68 -7.77 4.90 -5.93
CA GLY A 68 -7.44 3.48 -6.03
C GLY A 68 -7.69 2.74 -4.72
N ASP A 69 -8.26 1.55 -4.83
CA ASP A 69 -8.46 0.60 -3.74
C ASP A 69 -7.85 -0.75 -4.15
N ILE A 70 -7.14 -1.40 -3.23
CA ILE A 70 -6.49 -2.69 -3.48
C ILE A 70 -7.43 -3.80 -3.04
N LYS A 71 -7.77 -4.70 -3.96
CA LYS A 71 -8.69 -5.80 -3.68
C LYS A 71 -8.08 -6.77 -2.67
N GLY A 72 -8.67 -6.83 -1.46
CA GLY A 72 -8.25 -7.78 -0.43
C GLY A 72 -6.75 -7.72 -0.11
N CYS A 73 -6.21 -6.53 0.10
CA CYS A 73 -4.77 -6.31 0.26
C CYS A 73 -4.12 -7.30 1.24
N PHE A 74 -4.67 -7.45 2.44
CA PHE A 74 -4.16 -8.38 3.45
C PHE A 74 -4.31 -9.85 3.06
N ASP A 75 -5.27 -10.17 2.21
CA ASP A 75 -5.63 -11.55 1.88
C ASP A 75 -4.80 -12.10 0.71
N HIS A 76 -4.16 -11.23 -0.10
CA HIS A 76 -3.55 -11.64 -1.37
C HIS A 76 -2.07 -11.28 -1.53
N ILE A 77 -1.42 -10.64 -0.53
CA ILE A 77 0.02 -10.34 -0.65
C ILE A 77 0.80 -11.64 -0.82
N SER A 78 1.63 -11.72 -1.85
CA SER A 78 2.48 -12.88 -2.14
C SER A 78 3.43 -13.21 -0.99
N HIS A 79 3.34 -14.42 -0.43
CA HIS A 79 4.30 -14.92 0.57
C HIS A 79 5.73 -14.92 0.04
N ALA A 80 5.92 -15.33 -1.22
CA ALA A 80 7.24 -15.32 -1.86
C ALA A 80 7.83 -13.90 -1.92
N TRP A 81 7.00 -12.91 -2.24
CA TRP A 81 7.45 -11.52 -2.25
C TRP A 81 7.86 -11.05 -0.84
N LEU A 82 7.02 -11.29 0.16
CA LEU A 82 7.30 -10.92 1.56
C LEU A 82 8.60 -11.57 2.06
N ILE A 83 8.76 -12.88 1.87
CA ILE A 83 9.94 -13.64 2.32
C ILE A 83 11.21 -13.11 1.66
N ASN A 84 11.15 -12.68 0.40
CA ASN A 84 12.31 -12.18 -0.32
C ASN A 84 12.69 -10.73 0.00
N ASN A 85 11.72 -9.90 0.35
CA ASN A 85 11.91 -8.45 0.44
C ASN A 85 11.88 -7.90 1.88
N ILE A 86 11.21 -8.57 2.83
CA ILE A 86 11.17 -8.08 4.21
C ILE A 86 12.49 -8.43 4.93
N PRO A 87 13.17 -7.45 5.56
CA PRO A 87 14.47 -7.65 6.22
C PRO A 87 14.31 -8.22 7.63
N MET A 88 13.83 -9.46 7.72
CA MET A 88 13.72 -10.21 8.97
C MET A 88 14.07 -11.70 8.77
N ASP A 89 14.10 -12.47 9.84
CA ASP A 89 14.32 -13.91 9.77
C ASP A 89 13.26 -14.58 8.88
N LYS A 90 13.71 -15.19 7.80
CA LYS A 90 12.85 -15.74 6.74
C LYS A 90 12.08 -16.98 7.18
N GLU A 91 12.65 -17.78 8.09
CA GLU A 91 11.98 -18.97 8.60
C GLU A 91 10.85 -18.59 9.57
N ILE A 92 11.09 -17.61 10.42
CA ILE A 92 10.06 -17.09 11.33
C ILE A 92 8.92 -16.44 10.52
N LEU A 93 9.27 -15.59 9.55
CA LEU A 93 8.27 -14.98 8.68
C LEU A 93 7.44 -16.03 7.95
N ARG A 94 8.08 -17.03 7.34
CA ARG A 94 7.38 -18.14 6.66
C ARG A 94 6.42 -18.87 7.59
N LYS A 95 6.85 -19.20 8.79
CA LYS A 95 5.99 -19.89 9.79
C LYS A 95 4.75 -19.06 10.13
N TRP A 96 4.86 -17.76 10.23
CA TRP A 96 3.70 -16.90 10.48
C TRP A 96 2.77 -16.78 9.27
N LEU A 97 3.30 -16.73 8.06
CA LEU A 97 2.51 -16.61 6.84
C LEU A 97 1.78 -17.94 6.50
N GLU A 98 2.45 -19.06 6.70
CA GLU A 98 1.96 -20.41 6.31
C GLU A 98 1.27 -21.15 7.45
N CYS A 99 1.14 -20.57 8.65
CA CYS A 99 0.57 -21.27 9.81
C CYS A 99 -0.91 -21.66 9.65
N GLY A 100 -1.62 -21.06 8.69
CA GLY A 100 -3.05 -21.25 8.52
C GLY A 100 -3.88 -20.63 9.65
N TYR A 101 -5.16 -20.96 9.68
CA TYR A 101 -6.08 -20.56 10.74
C TYR A 101 -7.02 -21.72 11.09
N VAL A 102 -7.42 -21.77 12.35
CA VAL A 102 -8.40 -22.76 12.83
C VAL A 102 -9.78 -22.11 12.87
N PHE A 103 -10.74 -22.74 12.20
CA PHE A 103 -12.15 -22.34 12.25
C PHE A 103 -13.01 -23.57 12.52
N ASN A 104 -13.89 -23.50 13.53
CA ASN A 104 -14.74 -24.61 13.98
C ASN A 104 -13.98 -25.93 14.28
N GLY A 105 -12.71 -25.81 14.73
CA GLY A 105 -11.87 -26.97 15.06
C GLY A 105 -11.13 -27.58 13.86
N GLU A 106 -11.29 -27.05 12.66
CA GLU A 106 -10.58 -27.46 11.45
C GLU A 106 -9.48 -26.45 11.09
N LEU A 107 -8.35 -26.96 10.61
CA LEU A 107 -7.22 -26.17 10.16
C LEU A 107 -7.34 -25.88 8.65
N PHE A 108 -7.32 -24.60 8.31
CA PHE A 108 -7.30 -24.10 6.93
C PHE A 108 -5.91 -23.54 6.62
N PRO A 109 -5.24 -24.01 5.55
CA PRO A 109 -3.95 -23.47 5.14
C PRO A 109 -4.08 -22.04 4.59
N THR A 110 -3.00 -21.26 4.68
CA THR A 110 -2.86 -19.95 4.02
C THR A 110 -1.75 -20.04 3.00
N GLU A 111 -2.06 -19.77 1.73
CA GLU A 111 -1.10 -19.83 0.61
C GLU A 111 -0.64 -18.43 0.19
N GLU A 112 -1.40 -17.39 0.56
CA GLU A 112 -1.13 -15.99 0.30
C GLU A 112 -1.68 -15.10 1.42
N GLY A 113 -1.31 -13.84 1.42
CA GLY A 113 -1.78 -12.85 2.38
C GLY A 113 -1.05 -12.85 3.72
N THR A 114 -1.51 -11.97 4.60
CA THR A 114 -1.05 -11.87 5.99
C THR A 114 -2.25 -12.03 6.92
N PRO A 115 -2.10 -12.72 8.07
CA PRO A 115 -3.21 -12.93 8.99
C PRO A 115 -3.85 -11.59 9.42
N GLN A 116 -5.14 -11.41 9.16
CA GLN A 116 -5.89 -10.26 9.67
C GLN A 116 -6.03 -10.38 11.19
N GLY A 117 -5.34 -9.50 11.92
CA GLY A 117 -5.26 -9.52 13.39
C GLY A 117 -3.86 -9.85 13.92
N GLY A 118 -2.90 -10.17 13.06
CA GLY A 118 -1.49 -10.23 13.42
C GLY A 118 -0.92 -8.85 13.77
N ILE A 119 -0.11 -8.75 14.81
CA ILE A 119 0.49 -7.48 15.26
C ILE A 119 1.42 -6.89 14.19
N ILE A 120 2.16 -7.74 13.48
CA ILE A 120 3.13 -7.33 12.45
C ILE A 120 2.49 -7.12 11.07
N SER A 121 1.32 -7.69 10.81
CA SER A 121 0.68 -7.70 9.49
C SER A 121 0.48 -6.32 8.87
N PRO A 122 0.07 -5.26 9.61
CA PRO A 122 -0.07 -3.93 9.04
C PRO A 122 1.25 -3.35 8.52
N THR A 123 2.36 -3.61 9.23
CA THR A 123 3.70 -3.15 8.82
C THR A 123 4.18 -3.93 7.59
N LEU A 124 3.95 -5.25 7.53
CA LEU A 124 4.27 -6.05 6.34
C LEU A 124 3.50 -5.56 5.10
N ALA A 125 2.21 -5.25 5.26
CA ALA A 125 1.39 -4.71 4.18
C ALA A 125 1.89 -3.34 3.72
N ASN A 126 2.24 -2.44 4.64
CA ASN A 126 2.83 -1.16 4.28
C ASN A 126 4.14 -1.32 3.52
N MET A 127 5.07 -2.16 4.01
CA MET A 127 6.34 -2.42 3.34
C MET A 127 6.16 -3.05 1.95
N ALA A 128 5.11 -3.85 1.75
CA ALA A 128 4.78 -4.36 0.43
C ALA A 128 4.31 -3.26 -0.54
N LEU A 129 3.70 -2.21 -0.04
CA LEU A 129 3.19 -1.09 -0.85
C LEU A 129 4.16 0.08 -0.95
N ASP A 130 5.21 0.11 -0.13
CA ASP A 130 6.21 1.17 -0.17
C ASP A 130 7.07 1.10 -1.44
N GLY A 131 7.51 2.28 -1.87
CA GLY A 131 8.18 2.49 -3.16
C GLY A 131 7.22 2.85 -4.30
N LEU A 132 5.91 2.74 -4.11
CA LEU A 132 4.92 3.16 -5.11
C LEU A 132 5.00 4.66 -5.36
N GLN A 133 5.16 5.48 -4.32
CA GLN A 133 5.30 6.94 -4.45
C GLN A 133 6.46 7.29 -5.35
N ASP A 134 7.64 6.78 -5.07
CA ASP A 134 8.86 7.03 -5.84
C ASP A 134 8.72 6.57 -7.29
N LEU A 135 8.14 5.38 -7.51
CA LEU A 135 7.89 4.85 -8.86
C LEU A 135 7.01 5.80 -9.67
N LEU A 136 5.92 6.29 -9.10
CA LEU A 136 4.96 7.13 -9.80
C LEU A 136 5.48 8.55 -10.00
N GLU A 137 6.04 9.18 -8.98
CA GLU A 137 6.54 10.56 -9.05
C GLU A 137 7.74 10.70 -10.00
N LYS A 138 8.52 9.62 -10.19
CA LYS A 138 9.65 9.56 -11.12
C LYS A 138 9.26 9.10 -12.53
N SER A 139 8.06 8.57 -12.74
CA SER A 139 7.62 7.96 -14.01
C SER A 139 7.49 8.96 -15.15
N VAL A 140 7.05 10.17 -14.87
CA VAL A 140 6.86 11.22 -15.89
C VAL A 140 7.77 12.40 -15.59
N LYS A 141 8.71 12.65 -16.49
CA LYS A 141 9.59 13.81 -16.39
C LYS A 141 8.87 15.07 -16.87
N LYS A 142 9.33 16.23 -16.35
CA LYS A 142 8.91 17.53 -16.89
C LYS A 142 9.22 17.58 -18.40
N TYR A 143 8.26 17.95 -19.21
CA TYR A 143 8.41 18.05 -20.66
C TYR A 143 8.00 19.43 -21.16
N GLN A 144 8.35 19.76 -22.40
CA GLN A 144 8.09 21.06 -22.98
C GLN A 144 7.21 20.92 -24.25
N VAL A 145 6.12 21.68 -24.30
CA VAL A 145 5.24 21.77 -25.45
C VAL A 145 5.07 23.24 -25.81
N ASN A 146 5.32 23.61 -27.06
CA ASN A 146 5.18 25.00 -27.54
C ASN A 146 5.87 26.03 -26.61
N TYR A 147 7.13 25.76 -26.23
CA TYR A 147 7.93 26.58 -25.31
C TYR A 147 7.40 26.68 -23.88
N LYS A 148 6.29 26.01 -23.53
CA LYS A 148 5.77 25.95 -22.16
C LYS A 148 6.27 24.68 -21.47
N LYS A 149 6.88 24.85 -20.31
CA LYS A 149 7.30 23.73 -19.44
C LYS A 149 6.08 23.16 -18.72
N ILE A 150 5.80 21.87 -18.98
CA ILE A 150 4.71 21.15 -18.34
C ILE A 150 5.27 20.35 -17.18
N VAL A 151 4.67 20.50 -16.01
CA VAL A 151 4.96 19.72 -14.82
C VAL A 151 3.83 18.70 -14.67
N PRO A 152 4.12 17.40 -14.63
CA PRO A 152 3.08 16.35 -14.58
C PRO A 152 2.20 16.37 -13.35
N LYS A 153 2.67 16.98 -12.23
CA LYS A 153 1.95 17.11 -10.94
C LYS A 153 1.48 15.77 -10.38
N ILE A 154 2.35 14.78 -10.45
CA ILE A 154 2.08 13.44 -9.91
C ILE A 154 2.44 13.45 -8.43
N HIS A 155 1.46 13.17 -7.59
CA HIS A 155 1.61 13.01 -6.15
C HIS A 155 0.79 11.80 -5.71
N LEU A 156 1.36 10.96 -4.84
CA LEU A 156 0.66 9.87 -4.18
C LEU A 156 0.34 10.30 -2.75
N VAL A 157 -0.89 10.04 -2.31
CA VAL A 157 -1.28 10.06 -0.90
C VAL A 157 -1.95 8.74 -0.59
N ARG A 158 -1.43 7.98 0.38
CA ARG A 158 -1.89 6.62 0.71
C ARG A 158 -2.27 6.50 2.18
N TYR A 159 -3.40 5.88 2.44
CA TYR A 159 -3.82 5.45 3.76
C TYR A 159 -4.12 3.95 3.74
N ALA A 160 -3.17 3.12 4.20
CA ALA A 160 -3.22 1.66 4.08
C ALA A 160 -3.36 1.21 2.62
N ASP A 161 -4.46 0.54 2.28
CA ASP A 161 -4.82 0.06 0.95
C ASP A 161 -5.57 1.07 0.08
N ASP A 162 -6.10 2.14 0.69
CA ASP A 162 -6.71 3.25 -0.03
C ASP A 162 -5.65 4.27 -0.46
N PHE A 163 -5.71 4.76 -1.68
CA PHE A 163 -4.78 5.79 -2.15
C PHE A 163 -5.37 6.69 -3.23
N ILE A 164 -4.83 7.88 -3.33
CA ILE A 164 -5.04 8.75 -4.48
C ILE A 164 -3.72 9.04 -5.18
N VAL A 165 -3.80 9.15 -6.51
CA VAL A 165 -2.70 9.65 -7.33
C VAL A 165 -3.22 10.80 -8.17
N THR A 166 -2.53 11.94 -8.10
CA THR A 166 -2.89 13.13 -8.89
C THR A 166 -2.13 13.18 -10.20
N ALA A 167 -2.69 13.84 -11.22
CA ALA A 167 -1.99 14.20 -12.43
C ALA A 167 -2.59 15.46 -13.07
N LYS A 168 -1.85 16.06 -13.98
CA LYS A 168 -2.31 17.23 -14.70
C LYS A 168 -3.43 16.90 -15.70
N ASP A 169 -3.37 15.74 -16.34
CA ASP A 169 -4.30 15.31 -17.38
C ASP A 169 -4.70 13.86 -17.22
N LYS A 170 -5.87 13.52 -17.76
CA LYS A 170 -6.46 12.19 -17.71
C LYS A 170 -5.62 11.16 -18.45
N GLU A 171 -5.04 11.54 -19.56
CA GLU A 171 -4.24 10.66 -20.40
C GLU A 171 -3.00 10.14 -19.66
N THR A 172 -2.34 10.99 -18.89
CA THR A 172 -1.22 10.59 -18.01
C THR A 172 -1.68 9.52 -17.00
N ILE A 173 -2.87 9.66 -16.41
CA ILE A 173 -3.41 8.65 -15.48
C ILE A 173 -3.65 7.33 -16.24
N GLU A 174 -4.37 7.37 -17.37
CA GLU A 174 -4.80 6.16 -18.08
C GLU A 174 -3.64 5.41 -18.75
N GLN A 175 -2.69 6.13 -19.34
CA GLN A 175 -1.63 5.53 -20.15
C GLN A 175 -0.33 5.26 -19.38
N VAL A 176 -0.08 5.97 -18.28
CA VAL A 176 1.18 5.84 -17.52
C VAL A 176 0.93 5.37 -16.11
N ILE A 177 0.13 6.11 -15.32
CA ILE A 177 -0.01 5.84 -13.89
C ILE A 177 -0.70 4.50 -13.64
N LEU A 178 -1.86 4.27 -14.24
CA LEU A 178 -2.67 3.07 -14.02
C LEU A 178 -1.94 1.78 -14.45
N PRO A 179 -1.27 1.71 -15.60
CA PRO A 179 -0.43 0.57 -15.95
C PRO A 179 0.73 0.32 -14.98
N LEU A 180 1.39 1.37 -14.50
CA LEU A 180 2.48 1.25 -13.53
C LEU A 180 1.97 0.74 -12.18
N VAL A 181 0.85 1.27 -11.68
CA VAL A 181 0.22 0.79 -10.44
C VAL A 181 -0.14 -0.69 -10.58
N ARG A 182 -0.81 -1.09 -11.66
CA ARG A 182 -1.16 -2.50 -11.91
C ARG A 182 0.06 -3.40 -11.94
N LYS A 183 1.13 -3.00 -12.62
CA LYS A 183 2.38 -3.76 -12.67
C LYS A 183 3.01 -3.88 -11.28
N PHE A 184 3.12 -2.77 -10.56
CA PHE A 184 3.67 -2.74 -9.20
C PHE A 184 2.92 -3.67 -8.25
N LEU A 185 1.59 -3.66 -8.29
CA LEU A 185 0.74 -4.51 -7.48
C LEU A 185 0.86 -5.99 -7.90
N ALA A 186 0.86 -6.28 -9.20
CA ALA A 186 0.97 -7.64 -9.71
C ALA A 186 2.27 -8.35 -9.27
N GLU A 187 3.39 -7.63 -9.21
CA GLU A 187 4.67 -8.15 -8.69
C GLU A 187 4.57 -8.61 -7.22
N ARG A 188 3.56 -8.13 -6.48
CA ARG A 188 3.28 -8.42 -5.08
C ARG A 188 2.09 -9.36 -4.86
N GLY A 189 1.54 -9.91 -5.94
CA GLY A 189 0.33 -10.75 -5.90
C GLY A 189 -0.97 -9.96 -5.73
N LEU A 190 -0.91 -8.63 -5.83
CA LEU A 190 -2.03 -7.74 -5.57
C LEU A 190 -2.70 -7.25 -6.86
N THR A 191 -3.97 -6.89 -6.76
CA THR A 191 -4.75 -6.32 -7.87
C THR A 191 -5.58 -5.11 -7.42
N LEU A 192 -5.80 -4.16 -8.33
CA LEU A 192 -6.76 -3.08 -8.09
C LEU A 192 -8.19 -3.59 -8.08
N SER A 193 -9.03 -2.98 -7.25
CA SER A 193 -10.47 -3.16 -7.27
C SER A 193 -11.06 -2.34 -8.41
N GLU A 194 -11.40 -2.97 -9.53
CA GLU A 194 -11.97 -2.26 -10.69
C GLU A 194 -13.30 -1.54 -10.35
N GLU A 195 -14.07 -2.09 -9.40
CA GLU A 195 -15.35 -1.48 -8.95
C GLU A 195 -15.16 -0.19 -8.17
N LYS A 196 -14.06 -0.07 -7.44
CA LYS A 196 -13.79 1.07 -6.56
C LYS A 196 -12.75 2.03 -7.13
N THR A 197 -12.00 1.62 -8.14
CA THR A 197 -11.00 2.49 -8.80
C THR A 197 -11.70 3.46 -9.73
N LYS A 198 -11.48 4.77 -9.52
CA LYS A 198 -12.13 5.84 -10.29
C LYS A 198 -11.12 6.88 -10.73
N ILE A 199 -11.39 7.47 -11.89
CA ILE A 199 -10.65 8.64 -12.39
C ILE A 199 -11.62 9.82 -12.37
N THR A 200 -11.32 10.83 -11.58
CA THR A 200 -12.17 11.98 -11.32
C THR A 200 -11.48 13.26 -11.74
N HIS A 201 -12.20 14.18 -12.37
CA HIS A 201 -11.78 15.55 -12.62
C HIS A 201 -12.19 16.43 -11.43
N ILE A 202 -11.32 17.31 -10.97
CA ILE A 202 -11.55 18.22 -9.84
C ILE A 202 -12.05 19.56 -10.38
#